data_5928672780ce34dd546c92c7ca4b2c5e
#
_entry.id   5928672780ce34dd546c92c7ca4b2c5e
#
_cell.length_a   1.000
_cell.length_b   1.000
_cell.length_c   1.000
_cell.angle_alpha   90.00
_cell.angle_beta   90.00
_cell.angle_gamma   90.00
#
_symmetry.space_group_name_H-M   'P 1'
#
loop_
_entity.id
_entity.type
_entity.pdbx_description
1 polymer ?
#
loop_
_entity_poly.entity_id
_entity_poly.type
_entity_poly.pdbx_seq_one_letter_code
_entity_poly.pdbx_strand_id
1 'polypeptide(L)'
;MTEQEHLALAMERAKIRLRQGIGTQSERLVHSTLKYYLEPDESCHEIPIGSYVADIFQKETGQIIEIQTKGFDRLRDKLDYFLKDYHVTVVHPIVREKYLCWVDPETGEVVSRRKSPRKGRATDILPEIYRLPKLQNHPNLSFAALLMDVEEFRLLDGWNIDKKRGSHRMERYPTAIDSIVRVDAPSDFAALLPELPMEFTRKDLAKAIKLSATTTAYAVRVWERAGSIVQIGKSGRQYLYKRSN
;
A
#
# COMPACT_ATOMS: atom_id res chain seq x y z
N MET A 1 -20.81 -10.26 -11.36
CA MET A 1 -19.41 -10.00 -11.75
C MET A 1 -18.51 -10.54 -10.65
N THR A 2 -17.59 -11.41 -10.97
CA THR A 2 -16.60 -11.93 -10.03
C THR A 2 -15.53 -10.88 -9.74
N GLU A 3 -14.78 -11.05 -8.66
CA GLU A 3 -13.64 -10.18 -8.30
C GLU A 3 -12.59 -10.11 -9.43
N GLN A 4 -12.34 -11.24 -10.08
CA GLN A 4 -11.41 -11.33 -11.20
C GLN A 4 -11.90 -10.55 -12.43
N GLU A 5 -13.19 -10.64 -12.75
CA GLU A 5 -13.80 -9.89 -13.86
C GLU A 5 -13.76 -8.39 -13.57
N HIS A 6 -14.02 -7.99 -12.33
CA HIS A 6 -13.96 -6.59 -11.89
C HIS A 6 -12.53 -6.02 -12.05
N LEU A 7 -11.52 -6.74 -11.58
CA LEU A 7 -10.12 -6.33 -11.74
C LEU A 7 -9.71 -6.25 -13.21
N ALA A 8 -10.12 -7.23 -14.04
CA ALA A 8 -9.82 -7.25 -15.46
C ALA A 8 -10.41 -6.03 -16.18
N LEU A 9 -11.67 -5.70 -15.89
CA LEU A 9 -12.34 -4.52 -16.45
C LEU A 9 -11.66 -3.22 -16.02
N ALA A 10 -11.30 -3.09 -14.73
CA ALA A 10 -10.56 -1.93 -14.21
C ALA A 10 -9.21 -1.76 -14.90
N MET A 11 -8.48 -2.86 -15.12
CA MET A 11 -7.20 -2.84 -15.83
C MET A 11 -7.34 -2.46 -17.31
N GLU A 12 -8.38 -2.92 -17.98
CA GLU A 12 -8.64 -2.56 -19.38
C GLU A 12 -8.91 -1.06 -19.51
N ARG A 13 -9.78 -0.50 -18.68
CA ARG A 13 -10.06 0.95 -18.64
C ARG A 13 -8.78 1.76 -18.35
N ALA A 14 -7.97 1.33 -17.40
CA ALA A 14 -6.70 1.95 -17.09
C ALA A 14 -5.74 1.97 -18.29
N LYS A 15 -5.64 0.87 -19.03
CA LYS A 15 -4.82 0.78 -20.26
C LYS A 15 -5.29 1.74 -21.34
N ILE A 16 -6.61 1.85 -21.56
CA ILE A 16 -7.19 2.78 -22.53
C ILE A 16 -6.81 4.22 -22.16
N ARG A 17 -7.03 4.62 -20.91
CA ARG A 17 -6.70 5.96 -20.41
C ARG A 17 -5.22 6.31 -20.59
N LEU A 18 -4.33 5.41 -20.22
CA LEU A 18 -2.88 5.60 -20.35
C LEU A 18 -2.43 5.74 -21.82
N ARG A 19 -3.08 5.02 -22.75
CA ARG A 19 -2.80 5.14 -24.20
C ARG A 19 -3.25 6.49 -24.77
N GLN A 20 -4.29 7.08 -24.22
CA GLN A 20 -4.80 8.40 -24.65
C GLN A 20 -3.95 9.57 -24.12
N GLY A 21 -2.89 9.29 -23.36
CA GLY A 21 -2.01 10.30 -22.77
C GLY A 21 -2.68 11.13 -21.67
N ILE A 22 -3.85 10.70 -21.19
CA ILE A 22 -4.57 11.29 -20.08
C ILE A 22 -3.97 10.71 -18.80
N GLY A 23 -3.12 11.47 -18.15
CA GLY A 23 -2.37 11.06 -16.97
C GLY A 23 -0.87 11.41 -17.12
N THR A 24 -0.19 11.58 -16.01
CA THR A 24 1.26 11.80 -16.06
C THR A 24 1.96 10.50 -16.45
N GLN A 25 3.05 10.57 -17.24
CA GLN A 25 3.87 9.39 -17.61
C GLN A 25 4.38 8.59 -16.40
N SER A 26 4.26 9.11 -15.19
CA SER A 26 4.60 8.45 -13.95
C SER A 26 3.42 7.71 -13.31
N GLU A 27 2.20 7.90 -13.80
CA GLU A 27 1.04 7.13 -13.33
C GLU A 27 1.12 5.73 -13.92
N ARG A 28 1.55 4.83 -13.09
CA ARG A 28 1.76 3.44 -13.49
C ARG A 28 0.44 2.70 -13.54
N LEU A 29 0.35 1.71 -14.41
CA LEU A 29 -0.83 0.88 -14.63
C LEU A 29 -1.49 0.40 -13.32
N VAL A 30 -0.71 0.05 -12.30
CA VAL A 30 -1.23 -0.35 -10.98
C VAL A 30 -2.09 0.76 -10.36
N HIS A 31 -1.60 2.00 -10.33
CA HIS A 31 -2.32 3.11 -9.71
C HIS A 31 -3.60 3.42 -10.47
N SER A 32 -3.52 3.51 -11.79
CA SER A 32 -4.68 3.73 -12.64
C SER A 32 -5.71 2.59 -12.54
N THR A 33 -5.24 1.32 -12.54
CA THR A 33 -6.13 0.17 -12.33
C THR A 33 -6.86 0.25 -11.00
N LEU A 34 -6.16 0.62 -9.92
CA LEU A 34 -6.77 0.71 -8.61
C LEU A 34 -7.80 1.84 -8.49
N LYS A 35 -7.65 2.94 -9.24
CA LYS A 35 -8.71 3.96 -9.31
C LYS A 35 -10.01 3.36 -9.84
N TYR A 36 -9.96 2.71 -11.01
CA TYR A 36 -11.15 2.08 -11.60
C TYR A 36 -11.69 0.89 -10.82
N TYR A 37 -10.81 0.21 -10.07
CA TYR A 37 -11.22 -0.89 -9.19
C TYR A 37 -11.97 -0.39 -7.95
N LEU A 38 -11.51 0.71 -7.33
CA LEU A 38 -12.11 1.28 -6.13
C LEU A 38 -13.32 2.15 -6.45
N GLU A 39 -13.33 2.77 -7.62
CA GLU A 39 -14.42 3.60 -8.12
C GLU A 39 -14.53 3.46 -9.65
N PRO A 40 -15.53 2.72 -10.14
CA PRO A 40 -15.70 2.55 -11.59
C PRO A 40 -16.13 3.81 -12.36
N ASP A 41 -16.73 4.79 -11.67
CA ASP A 41 -17.13 6.06 -12.32
C ASP A 41 -15.91 6.99 -12.46
N GLU A 42 -15.46 7.17 -13.70
CA GLU A 42 -14.34 8.05 -14.03
C GLU A 42 -14.60 9.51 -13.68
N SER A 43 -15.86 9.93 -13.61
CA SER A 43 -16.22 11.30 -13.21
C SER A 43 -15.87 11.62 -11.74
N CYS A 44 -15.53 10.60 -10.96
CA CYS A 44 -15.06 10.71 -9.59
C CYS A 44 -13.51 10.76 -9.47
N HIS A 45 -12.77 10.60 -10.58
CA HIS A 45 -11.32 10.53 -10.58
C HIS A 45 -10.66 11.90 -10.77
N GLU A 46 -9.54 12.12 -10.08
CA GLU A 46 -8.68 13.31 -10.21
C GLU A 46 -9.45 14.62 -10.02
N ILE A 47 -10.28 14.67 -8.99
CA ILE A 47 -11.17 15.80 -8.72
C ILE A 47 -10.40 16.94 -8.01
N PRO A 48 -10.35 18.14 -8.59
CA PRO A 48 -9.79 19.31 -7.91
C PRO A 48 -10.63 19.69 -6.68
N ILE A 49 -9.98 19.77 -5.51
CA ILE A 49 -10.59 20.22 -4.25
C ILE A 49 -9.66 21.28 -3.65
N GLY A 50 -10.01 22.56 -3.83
CA GLY A 50 -9.16 23.66 -3.45
C GLY A 50 -7.81 23.64 -4.18
N SER A 51 -6.70 23.61 -3.43
CA SER A 51 -5.34 23.60 -3.99
C SER A 51 -4.81 22.21 -4.32
N TYR A 52 -5.60 21.17 -4.09
CA TYR A 52 -5.19 19.78 -4.27
C TYR A 52 -6.12 19.05 -5.24
N VAL A 53 -5.64 17.92 -5.75
CA VAL A 53 -6.42 17.01 -6.60
C VAL A 53 -6.59 15.70 -5.85
N ALA A 54 -7.83 15.29 -5.57
CA ALA A 54 -8.12 13.99 -4.97
C ALA A 54 -8.00 12.89 -6.03
N ASP A 55 -7.38 11.76 -5.71
CA ASP A 55 -7.33 10.62 -6.64
C ASP A 55 -8.73 10.13 -6.99
N ILE A 56 -9.59 10.01 -5.97
CA ILE A 56 -11.01 9.68 -6.11
C ILE A 56 -11.80 10.55 -5.12
N PHE A 57 -12.90 11.14 -5.59
CA PHE A 57 -13.87 11.83 -4.76
C PHE A 57 -15.28 11.32 -5.04
N GLN A 58 -15.85 10.61 -4.09
CA GLN A 58 -17.21 10.08 -4.15
C GLN A 58 -18.20 11.16 -3.68
N LYS A 59 -18.84 11.82 -4.63
CA LYS A 59 -19.73 12.97 -4.37
C LYS A 59 -20.91 12.64 -3.47
N GLU A 60 -21.46 11.42 -3.60
CA GLU A 60 -22.62 10.97 -2.84
C GLU A 60 -22.33 10.80 -1.34
N THR A 61 -21.13 10.33 -1.00
CA THR A 61 -20.72 10.08 0.39
C THR A 61 -19.83 11.19 0.96
N GLY A 62 -19.31 12.09 0.10
CA GLY A 62 -18.30 13.05 0.50
C GLY A 62 -16.95 12.42 0.87
N GLN A 63 -16.72 11.18 0.47
CA GLN A 63 -15.49 10.46 0.80
C GLN A 63 -14.39 10.70 -0.24
N ILE A 64 -13.19 10.96 0.24
CA ILE A 64 -11.97 11.00 -0.57
C ILE A 64 -11.20 9.70 -0.40
N ILE A 65 -10.71 9.14 -1.51
CA ILE A 65 -9.78 8.00 -1.50
C ILE A 65 -8.48 8.43 -2.15
N GLU A 66 -7.38 8.29 -1.43
CA GLU A 66 -6.01 8.55 -1.89
C GLU A 66 -5.24 7.24 -2.02
N ILE A 67 -4.64 6.98 -3.17
CA ILE A 67 -3.88 5.75 -3.43
C ILE A 67 -2.39 6.06 -3.33
N GLN A 68 -1.74 5.60 -2.26
CA GLN A 68 -0.35 5.94 -2.00
C GLN A 68 0.54 4.71 -1.82
N THR A 69 1.49 4.50 -2.74
CA THR A 69 2.38 3.34 -2.73
C THR A 69 3.54 3.45 -1.74
N LYS A 70 3.93 4.66 -1.35
CA LYS A 70 5.01 4.95 -0.38
C LYS A 70 5.11 6.45 -0.11
N GLY A 71 5.80 6.80 0.98
CA GLY A 71 6.09 8.19 1.30
C GLY A 71 4.86 8.95 1.77
N PHE A 72 4.13 8.43 2.77
CA PHE A 72 2.93 9.05 3.35
C PHE A 72 3.21 10.45 3.91
N ASP A 73 4.46 10.74 4.29
CA ASP A 73 4.87 12.09 4.67
C ASP A 73 4.57 13.16 3.61
N ARG A 74 4.55 12.77 2.32
CA ARG A 74 4.21 13.67 1.20
C ARG A 74 2.73 14.00 1.13
N LEU A 75 1.87 13.19 1.74
CA LEU A 75 0.43 13.46 1.82
C LEU A 75 0.05 14.43 2.94
N ARG A 76 0.97 14.77 3.84
CA ARG A 76 0.65 15.50 5.08
C ARG A 76 -0.17 16.76 4.83
N ASP A 77 0.34 17.67 4.02
CA ASP A 77 -0.31 18.98 3.78
C ASP A 77 -1.66 18.81 3.06
N LYS A 78 -1.73 17.84 2.14
CA LYS A 78 -2.96 17.46 1.42
C LYS A 78 -4.00 16.87 2.38
N LEU A 79 -3.59 15.98 3.27
CA LEU A 79 -4.45 15.40 4.30
C LEU A 79 -4.90 16.46 5.31
N ASP A 80 -4.00 17.31 5.80
CA ASP A 80 -4.34 18.42 6.70
C ASP A 80 -5.38 19.37 6.07
N TYR A 81 -5.38 19.50 4.75
CA TYR A 81 -6.37 20.28 4.02
C TYR A 81 -7.71 19.54 3.91
N PHE A 82 -7.72 18.29 3.44
CA PHE A 82 -8.94 17.52 3.19
C PHE A 82 -9.70 17.14 4.47
N LEU A 83 -8.98 16.79 5.53
CA LEU A 83 -9.57 16.30 6.79
C LEU A 83 -10.40 17.34 7.55
N LYS A 84 -10.38 18.60 7.13
CA LYS A 84 -11.22 19.67 7.70
C LYS A 84 -12.70 19.44 7.36
N ASP A 85 -12.96 18.98 6.14
CA ASP A 85 -14.31 18.94 5.59
C ASP A 85 -14.71 17.53 5.10
N TYR A 86 -13.75 16.62 4.90
CA TYR A 86 -13.98 15.32 4.27
C TYR A 86 -13.44 14.16 5.11
N HIS A 87 -14.07 13.02 4.94
CA HIS A 87 -13.48 11.75 5.36
C HIS A 87 -12.52 11.25 4.28
N VAL A 88 -11.29 10.92 4.68
CA VAL A 88 -10.24 10.47 3.76
C VAL A 88 -9.83 9.03 4.07
N THR A 89 -9.81 8.17 3.06
CA THR A 89 -9.21 6.84 3.14
C THR A 89 -7.92 6.81 2.34
N VAL A 90 -6.78 6.55 3.00
CA VAL A 90 -5.50 6.32 2.33
C VAL A 90 -5.35 4.83 2.05
N VAL A 91 -5.44 4.45 0.78
CA VAL A 91 -5.25 3.09 0.29
C VAL A 91 -3.78 2.85 -0.04
N HIS A 92 -3.17 1.88 0.62
CA HIS A 92 -1.79 1.46 0.38
C HIS A 92 -1.76 0.12 -0.36
N PRO A 93 -1.44 0.10 -1.67
CA PRO A 93 -1.31 -1.14 -2.41
C PRO A 93 -0.03 -1.88 -2.01
N ILE A 94 -0.22 -3.11 -1.54
CA ILE A 94 0.84 -4.02 -1.08
C ILE A 94 0.90 -5.21 -2.02
N VAL A 95 2.06 -5.43 -2.63
CA VAL A 95 2.29 -6.61 -3.46
C VAL A 95 2.46 -7.83 -2.55
N ARG A 96 1.41 -8.64 -2.43
CA ARG A 96 1.39 -9.88 -1.64
C ARG A 96 2.28 -10.94 -2.27
N GLU A 97 2.02 -11.27 -3.53
CA GLU A 97 2.82 -12.18 -4.34
C GLU A 97 3.21 -11.53 -5.66
N LYS A 98 4.39 -11.87 -6.13
CA LYS A 98 4.92 -11.31 -7.37
C LYS A 98 5.56 -12.37 -8.23
N TYR A 99 5.21 -12.40 -9.51
CA TYR A 99 5.94 -13.11 -10.54
C TYR A 99 6.80 -12.14 -11.34
N LEU A 100 8.07 -12.50 -11.53
CA LEU A 100 9.00 -11.77 -12.38
C LEU A 100 9.00 -12.43 -13.75
N CYS A 101 8.62 -11.67 -14.78
CA CYS A 101 8.59 -12.08 -16.17
C CYS A 101 9.76 -11.38 -16.90
N TRP A 102 10.72 -12.13 -17.38
CA TRP A 102 11.86 -11.61 -18.10
C TRP A 102 11.57 -11.60 -19.58
N VAL A 103 11.76 -10.45 -20.20
CA VAL A 103 11.45 -10.20 -21.61
C VAL A 103 12.76 -10.02 -22.36
N ASP A 104 12.91 -10.75 -23.44
CA ASP A 104 14.01 -10.57 -24.39
C ASP A 104 13.84 -9.23 -25.12
N PRO A 105 14.88 -8.37 -25.14
CA PRO A 105 14.77 -7.04 -25.73
C PRO A 105 14.68 -7.04 -27.25
N GLU A 106 15.13 -8.14 -27.93
CA GLU A 106 15.13 -8.25 -29.39
C GLU A 106 13.82 -8.82 -29.91
N THR A 107 13.32 -9.87 -29.24
CA THR A 107 12.09 -10.56 -29.69
C THR A 107 10.83 -10.06 -29.02
N GLY A 108 10.94 -9.43 -27.85
CA GLY A 108 9.79 -9.03 -27.01
C GLY A 108 9.11 -10.21 -26.32
N GLU A 109 9.64 -11.42 -26.42
CA GLU A 109 9.06 -12.61 -25.80
C GLU A 109 9.44 -12.78 -24.34
N VAL A 110 8.56 -13.41 -23.57
CA VAL A 110 8.85 -13.78 -22.17
C VAL A 110 9.67 -15.05 -22.14
N VAL A 111 10.96 -14.91 -21.85
CA VAL A 111 11.92 -16.03 -21.80
C VAL A 111 11.95 -16.76 -20.45
N SER A 112 11.42 -16.12 -19.38
CA SER A 112 11.41 -16.74 -18.06
C SER A 112 10.36 -16.09 -17.18
N ARG A 113 9.66 -16.90 -16.37
CA ARG A 113 8.69 -16.47 -15.37
C ARG A 113 8.99 -17.19 -14.05
N ARG A 114 9.24 -16.42 -12.98
CA ARG A 114 9.54 -16.99 -11.67
C ARG A 114 8.84 -16.25 -10.53
N LYS A 115 8.44 -16.98 -9.50
CA LYS A 115 7.88 -16.39 -8.28
C LYS A 115 8.97 -15.70 -7.45
N SER A 116 8.70 -14.48 -7.02
CA SER A 116 9.57 -13.78 -6.08
C SER A 116 9.44 -14.39 -4.67
N PRO A 117 10.54 -14.58 -3.93
CA PRO A 117 10.47 -15.08 -2.56
C PRO A 117 9.88 -14.07 -1.57
N ARG A 118 9.85 -12.79 -1.92
CA ARG A 118 9.29 -11.73 -1.06
C ARG A 118 7.77 -11.76 -1.13
N LYS A 119 7.13 -11.79 0.05
CA LYS A 119 5.69 -11.67 0.22
C LYS A 119 5.35 -10.43 1.02
N GLY A 120 4.45 -9.60 0.51
CA GLY A 120 3.90 -8.47 1.25
C GLY A 120 2.81 -8.91 2.24
N ARG A 121 2.58 -8.11 3.26
CA ARG A 121 1.61 -8.32 4.32
C ARG A 121 0.92 -7.02 4.69
N ALA A 122 -0.27 -7.09 5.25
CA ALA A 122 -0.98 -5.90 5.71
C ALA A 122 -0.16 -5.03 6.66
N THR A 123 0.73 -5.64 7.46
CA THR A 123 1.65 -4.93 8.36
C THR A 123 2.69 -4.05 7.65
N ASP A 124 2.87 -4.22 6.33
CA ASP A 124 3.80 -3.39 5.54
C ASP A 124 3.31 -1.93 5.39
N ILE A 125 2.04 -1.64 5.72
CA ILE A 125 1.51 -0.27 5.78
C ILE A 125 2.02 0.51 6.99
N LEU A 126 2.35 -0.18 8.11
CA LEU A 126 2.66 0.48 9.38
C LEU A 126 3.86 1.43 9.32
N PRO A 127 4.97 1.13 8.63
CA PRO A 127 6.07 2.06 8.46
C PRO A 127 5.69 3.35 7.71
N GLU A 128 4.69 3.28 6.83
CA GLU A 128 4.19 4.46 6.12
C GLU A 128 3.29 5.29 7.03
N ILE A 129 2.39 4.67 7.80
CA ILE A 129 1.55 5.34 8.81
C ILE A 129 2.42 6.03 9.89
N TYR A 130 3.55 5.42 10.27
CA TYR A 130 4.50 6.03 11.21
C TYR A 130 4.94 7.44 10.79
N ARG A 131 4.94 7.73 9.49
CA ARG A 131 5.30 9.05 8.91
C ARG A 131 4.23 10.12 9.12
N LEU A 132 3.03 9.73 9.57
CA LEU A 132 1.89 10.59 9.85
C LEU A 132 1.53 10.63 11.36
N PRO A 133 2.48 10.95 12.27
CA PRO A 133 2.29 10.76 13.70
C PRO A 133 1.17 11.60 14.30
N LYS A 134 0.89 12.77 13.72
CA LYS A 134 -0.17 13.67 14.18
C LYS A 134 -1.54 13.31 13.65
N LEU A 135 -1.59 12.66 12.48
CA LEU A 135 -2.81 12.34 11.77
C LEU A 135 -3.28 10.89 12.00
N GLN A 136 -2.40 10.00 12.49
CA GLN A 136 -2.68 8.56 12.61
C GLN A 136 -4.03 8.23 13.27
N ASN A 137 -4.45 8.99 14.28
CA ASN A 137 -5.68 8.77 15.02
C ASN A 137 -6.73 9.85 14.74
N HIS A 138 -6.64 10.54 13.60
CA HIS A 138 -7.63 11.56 13.22
C HIS A 138 -8.98 10.90 12.92
N PRO A 139 -10.11 11.38 13.45
CA PRO A 139 -11.41 10.71 13.32
C PRO A 139 -11.92 10.61 11.88
N ASN A 140 -11.50 11.52 11.01
CA ASN A 140 -11.88 11.53 9.59
C ASN A 140 -10.82 10.84 8.69
N LEU A 141 -9.81 10.15 9.25
CA LEU A 141 -8.79 9.47 8.48
C LEU A 141 -8.83 7.97 8.69
N SER A 142 -9.03 7.25 7.61
CA SER A 142 -8.92 5.79 7.54
C SER A 142 -7.71 5.36 6.73
N PHE A 143 -7.21 4.16 7.01
CA PHE A 143 -6.19 3.51 6.21
C PHE A 143 -6.70 2.17 5.68
N ALA A 144 -6.25 1.79 4.48
CA ALA A 144 -6.56 0.50 3.90
C ALA A 144 -5.30 -0.13 3.30
N ALA A 145 -4.89 -1.28 3.81
CA ALA A 145 -3.86 -2.11 3.21
C ALA A 145 -4.52 -3.01 2.16
N LEU A 146 -4.32 -2.70 0.87
CA LEU A 146 -4.85 -3.46 -0.24
C LEU A 146 -3.79 -4.47 -0.71
N LEU A 147 -4.01 -5.75 -0.42
CA LEU A 147 -3.11 -6.83 -0.81
C LEU A 147 -3.46 -7.32 -2.21
N MET A 148 -2.47 -7.32 -3.10
CA MET A 148 -2.65 -7.75 -4.48
C MET A 148 -1.49 -8.59 -4.97
N ASP A 149 -1.75 -9.44 -5.95
CA ASP A 149 -0.74 -10.18 -6.70
C ASP A 149 -0.43 -9.45 -7.99
N VAL A 150 0.82 -9.54 -8.44
CA VAL A 150 1.25 -8.86 -9.66
C VAL A 150 2.20 -9.71 -10.50
N GLU A 151 2.16 -9.48 -11.80
CA GLU A 151 3.26 -9.81 -12.72
C GLU A 151 4.07 -8.56 -13.01
N GLU A 152 5.38 -8.65 -12.83
CA GLU A 152 6.32 -7.57 -13.09
C GLU A 152 7.20 -7.96 -14.28
N PHE A 153 7.04 -7.25 -15.39
CA PHE A 153 7.80 -7.45 -16.61
C PHE A 153 9.08 -6.64 -16.58
N ARG A 154 10.18 -7.27 -16.97
CA ARG A 154 11.53 -6.70 -16.97
C ARG A 154 12.27 -7.08 -18.25
N LEU A 155 12.93 -6.10 -18.89
CA LEU A 155 13.82 -6.36 -20.01
C LEU A 155 15.14 -6.98 -19.53
N LEU A 156 15.65 -7.95 -20.28
CA LEU A 156 17.00 -8.51 -20.12
C LEU A 156 18.02 -7.67 -20.89
N ASP A 157 18.11 -6.40 -20.60
CA ASP A 157 18.90 -5.39 -21.33
C ASP A 157 20.26 -5.07 -20.69
N GLY A 158 20.80 -5.98 -19.86
CA GLY A 158 22.10 -5.84 -19.22
C GLY A 158 22.04 -5.27 -17.80
N TRP A 159 22.55 -4.07 -17.55
CA TRP A 159 22.68 -3.50 -16.21
C TRP A 159 21.71 -2.35 -16.00
N ASN A 160 20.97 -2.40 -14.92
CA ASN A 160 20.14 -1.30 -14.44
C ASN A 160 21.01 -0.12 -13.93
N ILE A 161 20.44 1.09 -13.90
CA ILE A 161 21.00 2.29 -13.26
C ILE A 161 21.53 2.01 -11.84
N ASP A 162 20.88 1.12 -11.10
CA ASP A 162 21.31 0.66 -9.77
C ASP A 162 22.44 -0.39 -9.79
N LYS A 163 23.12 -0.62 -10.92
CA LYS A 163 24.18 -1.62 -11.11
C LYS A 163 23.78 -3.07 -10.73
N LYS A 164 22.49 -3.36 -10.66
CA LYS A 164 21.97 -4.72 -10.50
C LYS A 164 21.76 -5.34 -11.87
N ARG A 165 22.33 -6.56 -12.04
CA ARG A 165 22.26 -7.27 -13.31
C ARG A 165 20.87 -7.24 -13.91
N GLY A 166 20.81 -6.67 -15.07
CA GLY A 166 19.92 -6.96 -16.15
C GLY A 166 18.49 -6.68 -15.98
N SER A 167 18.00 -5.46 -15.67
CA SER A 167 16.64 -5.25 -16.04
C SER A 167 16.14 -3.84 -15.85
N HIS A 168 15.69 -3.24 -16.87
CA HIS A 168 14.72 -2.15 -16.75
C HIS A 168 13.34 -2.76 -16.45
N ARG A 169 12.70 -2.27 -15.41
CA ARG A 169 11.29 -2.63 -15.15
C ARG A 169 10.43 -1.93 -16.20
N MET A 170 9.73 -2.73 -16.99
CA MET A 170 8.76 -2.23 -17.96
C MET A 170 7.48 -1.82 -17.27
N GLU A 171 6.72 -2.80 -16.75
CA GLU A 171 5.39 -2.57 -16.19
C GLU A 171 5.06 -3.62 -15.12
N ARG A 172 4.04 -3.30 -14.31
CA ARG A 172 3.39 -4.22 -13.38
C ARG A 172 1.93 -4.36 -13.72
N TYR A 173 1.49 -5.59 -13.84
CA TYR A 173 0.10 -5.94 -14.07
C TYR A 173 -0.48 -6.55 -12.81
N PRO A 174 -1.51 -5.94 -12.19
CA PRO A 174 -2.29 -6.59 -11.16
C PRO A 174 -2.94 -7.86 -11.72
N THR A 175 -2.81 -8.97 -11.01
CA THR A 175 -3.37 -10.27 -11.44
C THR A 175 -4.48 -10.76 -10.51
N ALA A 176 -4.48 -10.32 -9.26
CA ALA A 176 -5.56 -10.58 -8.31
C ALA A 176 -5.53 -9.52 -7.20
N ILE A 177 -6.70 -9.20 -6.66
CA ILE A 177 -6.84 -8.57 -5.34
C ILE A 177 -7.12 -9.70 -4.36
N ASP A 178 -6.32 -9.79 -3.30
CA ASP A 178 -6.46 -10.84 -2.29
C ASP A 178 -7.39 -10.42 -1.17
N SER A 179 -7.12 -9.24 -0.62
CA SER A 179 -7.89 -8.70 0.50
C SER A 179 -7.61 -7.22 0.72
N ILE A 180 -8.54 -6.56 1.39
CA ILE A 180 -8.38 -5.17 1.85
C ILE A 180 -8.57 -5.18 3.37
N VAL A 181 -7.49 -4.86 4.10
CA VAL A 181 -7.52 -4.73 5.56
C VAL A 181 -7.68 -3.26 5.90
N ARG A 182 -8.83 -2.90 6.47
CA ARG A 182 -9.17 -1.52 6.83
C ARG A 182 -8.80 -1.21 8.27
N VAL A 183 -8.46 0.04 8.51
CA VAL A 183 -8.23 0.64 9.82
C VAL A 183 -9.03 1.95 9.81
N ASP A 184 -10.23 1.92 10.34
CA ASP A 184 -11.16 3.06 10.36
C ASP A 184 -11.14 3.77 11.72
N ALA A 185 -10.68 3.08 12.77
CA ALA A 185 -10.52 3.62 14.11
C ALA A 185 -9.19 3.14 14.75
N PRO A 186 -8.70 3.81 15.80
CA PRO A 186 -7.48 3.38 16.51
C PRO A 186 -7.55 1.93 17.03
N SER A 187 -8.73 1.45 17.44
CA SER A 187 -8.94 0.05 17.87
C SER A 187 -8.60 -0.97 16.79
N ASP A 188 -8.80 -0.62 15.52
CA ASP A 188 -8.65 -1.55 14.40
C ASP A 188 -7.18 -1.89 14.12
N PHE A 189 -6.24 -1.08 14.61
CA PHE A 189 -4.82 -1.41 14.53
C PHE A 189 -4.48 -2.72 15.24
N ALA A 190 -5.27 -3.15 16.21
CA ALA A 190 -5.11 -4.43 16.89
C ALA A 190 -5.28 -5.63 15.95
N ALA A 191 -6.10 -5.50 14.90
CA ALA A 191 -6.28 -6.55 13.88
C ALA A 191 -5.02 -6.79 13.01
N LEU A 192 -4.12 -5.81 12.96
CA LEU A 192 -2.82 -5.95 12.27
C LEU A 192 -1.76 -6.63 13.14
N LEU A 193 -2.01 -6.87 14.44
CA LEU A 193 -1.05 -7.57 15.29
C LEU A 193 -1.02 -9.05 14.93
N PRO A 194 0.17 -9.63 14.71
CA PRO A 194 0.30 -11.07 14.47
C PRO A 194 -0.01 -11.85 15.75
N GLU A 195 -0.17 -13.15 15.62
CA GLU A 195 -0.17 -14.03 16.81
C GLU A 195 1.18 -13.92 17.56
N LEU A 196 1.11 -13.61 18.84
CA LEU A 196 2.25 -13.40 19.72
C LEU A 196 1.93 -13.96 21.12
N PRO A 197 2.95 -14.34 21.89
CA PRO A 197 2.79 -14.58 23.33
C PRO A 197 2.14 -13.39 24.03
N MET A 198 1.58 -13.60 25.25
CA MET A 198 0.97 -12.53 26.04
C MET A 198 1.94 -11.36 26.27
N GLU A 199 3.20 -11.69 26.53
CA GLU A 199 4.31 -10.73 26.62
C GLU A 199 5.34 -11.03 25.53
N PHE A 200 5.79 -10.00 24.84
CA PHE A 200 6.70 -10.15 23.71
C PHE A 200 7.69 -8.99 23.62
N THR A 201 8.84 -9.27 23.02
CA THR A 201 9.84 -8.25 22.71
C THR A 201 9.68 -7.75 21.28
N ARG A 202 10.35 -6.62 20.97
CA ARG A 202 10.44 -6.16 19.58
C ARG A 202 11.08 -7.18 18.63
N LYS A 203 11.97 -8.06 19.15
CA LYS A 203 12.60 -9.12 18.36
C LYS A 203 11.57 -10.20 17.98
N ASP A 204 10.70 -10.56 18.91
CA ASP A 204 9.62 -11.54 18.65
C ASP A 204 8.66 -10.98 17.61
N LEU A 205 8.27 -9.72 17.76
CA LEU A 205 7.44 -9.03 16.79
C LEU A 205 8.10 -8.97 15.41
N ALA A 206 9.38 -8.59 15.32
CA ALA A 206 10.13 -8.53 14.04
C ALA A 206 10.13 -9.88 13.32
N LYS A 207 10.28 -10.97 14.06
CA LYS A 207 10.23 -12.35 13.53
C LYS A 207 8.84 -12.68 13.00
N ALA A 208 7.79 -12.32 13.74
CA ALA A 208 6.40 -12.62 13.36
C ALA A 208 5.96 -11.85 12.11
N ILE A 209 6.24 -10.53 12.03
CA ILE A 209 5.87 -9.70 10.89
C ILE A 209 6.88 -9.74 9.74
N LYS A 210 8.03 -10.36 9.93
CA LYS A 210 9.15 -10.48 8.96
C LYS A 210 9.65 -9.14 8.42
N LEU A 211 9.70 -8.14 9.27
CA LEU A 211 10.28 -6.82 8.99
C LEU A 211 11.67 -6.68 9.64
N SER A 212 12.45 -5.73 9.11
CA SER A 212 13.75 -5.38 9.71
C SER A 212 13.56 -4.80 11.12
N ALA A 213 14.60 -4.82 11.94
CA ALA A 213 14.57 -4.27 13.30
C ALA A 213 14.16 -2.78 13.30
N THR A 214 14.65 -1.99 12.34
CA THR A 214 14.30 -0.57 12.19
C THR A 214 12.84 -0.40 11.80
N THR A 215 12.38 -1.13 10.80
CA THR A 215 11.00 -1.06 10.32
C THR A 215 10.01 -1.53 11.39
N THR A 216 10.39 -2.55 12.16
CA THR A 216 9.61 -3.04 13.31
C THR A 216 9.50 -1.97 14.40
N ALA A 217 10.54 -1.16 14.62
CA ALA A 217 10.46 -0.07 15.58
C ALA A 217 9.42 0.98 15.19
N TYR A 218 9.26 1.25 13.89
CA TYR A 218 8.20 2.13 13.39
C TYR A 218 6.80 1.54 13.62
N ALA A 219 6.63 0.25 13.32
CA ALA A 219 5.37 -0.46 13.57
C ALA A 219 4.98 -0.46 15.06
N VAL A 220 5.94 -0.71 15.96
CA VAL A 220 5.73 -0.62 17.41
C VAL A 220 5.18 0.75 17.80
N ARG A 221 5.76 1.83 17.29
CA ARG A 221 5.29 3.20 17.59
C ARG A 221 3.87 3.47 17.08
N VAL A 222 3.50 2.89 15.94
CA VAL A 222 2.13 2.99 15.44
C VAL A 222 1.15 2.28 16.38
N TRP A 223 1.44 1.05 16.78
CA TRP A 223 0.60 0.30 17.71
C TRP A 223 0.52 0.92 19.12
N GLU A 224 1.64 1.47 19.61
CA GLU A 224 1.66 2.20 20.90
C GLU A 224 0.75 3.44 20.84
N ARG A 225 0.83 4.24 19.76
CA ARG A 225 -0.03 5.43 19.58
C ARG A 225 -1.52 5.06 19.42
N ALA A 226 -1.79 3.94 18.77
CA ALA A 226 -3.15 3.42 18.62
C ALA A 226 -3.70 2.77 19.91
N GLY A 227 -2.85 2.60 20.93
CA GLY A 227 -3.24 1.90 22.15
C GLY A 227 -3.38 0.39 22.00
N SER A 228 -2.91 -0.20 20.89
CA SER A 228 -3.00 -1.65 20.64
C SER A 228 -2.02 -2.47 21.47
N ILE A 229 -0.90 -1.87 21.83
CA ILE A 229 0.12 -2.46 22.70
C ILE A 229 0.61 -1.44 23.74
N VAL A 230 1.09 -1.94 24.85
CA VAL A 230 1.71 -1.13 25.91
C VAL A 230 3.07 -1.71 26.31
N GLN A 231 4.05 -0.84 26.52
CA GLN A 231 5.33 -1.22 27.08
C GLN A 231 5.17 -1.46 28.59
N ILE A 232 5.54 -2.65 29.05
CA ILE A 232 5.38 -3.06 30.46
C ILE A 232 6.70 -3.14 31.23
N GLY A 233 7.84 -3.06 30.53
CA GLY A 233 9.14 -3.16 31.19
C GLY A 233 10.26 -3.50 30.21
N LYS A 234 11.24 -4.26 30.71
CA LYS A 234 12.37 -4.77 29.96
C LYS A 234 12.65 -6.23 30.28
N SER A 235 13.07 -7.00 29.27
CA SER A 235 13.66 -8.31 29.39
C SER A 235 15.12 -8.23 28.91
N GLY A 236 16.05 -8.19 29.85
CA GLY A 236 17.44 -7.87 29.58
C GLY A 236 17.60 -6.46 28.98
N ARG A 237 18.17 -6.38 27.77
CA ARG A 237 18.34 -5.09 27.05
C ARG A 237 17.17 -4.72 26.16
N GLN A 238 16.11 -5.54 26.08
CA GLN A 238 14.99 -5.34 25.18
C GLN A 238 13.77 -4.83 25.95
N TYR A 239 13.00 -3.93 25.33
CA TYR A 239 11.69 -3.55 25.85
C TYR A 239 10.72 -4.71 25.71
N LEU A 240 9.89 -4.89 26.74
CA LEU A 240 8.83 -5.88 26.85
C LEU A 240 7.49 -5.19 26.66
N TYR A 241 6.65 -5.78 25.85
CA TYR A 241 5.33 -5.29 25.49
C TYR A 241 4.27 -6.34 25.78
N LYS A 242 3.02 -5.88 25.95
CA LYS A 242 1.83 -6.72 25.92
C LYS A 242 0.75 -6.08 25.05
N ARG A 243 -0.21 -6.89 24.58
CA ARG A 243 -1.43 -6.35 23.96
C ARG A 243 -2.20 -5.55 25.00
N SER A 244 -2.79 -4.44 24.58
CA SER A 244 -3.83 -3.77 25.35
C SER A 244 -5.12 -4.58 25.23
N ASN A 245 -5.84 -4.72 26.32
CA ASN A 245 -7.15 -5.39 26.33
C ASN A 245 -8.21 -4.51 25.64
#